data_c649d9802f4b15c7460f975669ad37a4
#
_entry.id   c649d9802f4b15c7460f975669ad37a4
#
_cell.length_a   1.000
_cell.length_b   1.000
_cell.length_c   1.000
_cell.angle_alpha   90.00
_cell.angle_beta   90.00
_cell.angle_gamma   90.00
#
_symmetry.space_group_name_H-M   'P 1'
#
loop_
_entity.id
_entity.type
_entity.pdbx_description
1 polymer ?
#
loop_
_entity_poly.entity_id
_entity_poly.type
_entity_poly.pdbx_seq_one_letter_code
_entity_poly.pdbx_strand_id
1 'polypeptide(L)'
;SLRFNSMRVYLHDLLWEMKDEFLINFEKFLSICEENEIKPIIVLFDDCHRANPKLGTQYLPVKGIHNSGWSQSPGHKIVKDINRGCLSELKRLKNFSPGILDLYRNDLRILLWDLYNEPGQFGIGEQSLDFLELVWDWAFEVRPDQPLTSCMDGSIGEKIIALNSEKSDVITFHTYEANKLEPTIKKLSNFDRPMICTEYMAREFGTTFEFSLPIFKKHNVGCYNWGFVAGKSQTHFGWETILKLKESVENKDFVTDIKEIPEPKIWFHDIYRMDG
;
A
#
# COMPACT_ATOMS: atom_id res chain seq x y z
N SER A 1 -25.64 -4.14 0.69
CA SER A 1 -24.56 -3.17 0.95
C SER A 1 -23.73 -3.64 2.14
N LEU A 2 -22.42 -3.74 1.99
CA LEU A 2 -21.48 -4.08 3.09
C LEU A 2 -21.13 -2.88 3.98
N ARG A 3 -21.64 -1.68 3.63
CA ARG A 3 -21.47 -0.44 4.39
C ARG A 3 -19.99 -0.08 4.65
N PHE A 4 -19.10 -0.29 3.69
CA PHE A 4 -17.77 0.29 3.74
C PHE A 4 -17.88 1.81 3.76
N ASN A 5 -17.14 2.47 4.63
CA ASN A 5 -17.11 3.92 4.81
C ASN A 5 -15.76 4.55 4.47
N SER A 6 -14.78 3.72 4.13
CA SER A 6 -13.45 4.16 3.72
C SER A 6 -12.81 3.15 2.78
N MET A 7 -11.83 3.60 2.02
CA MET A 7 -10.95 2.76 1.20
C MET A 7 -9.52 3.29 1.26
N ARG A 8 -8.55 2.43 1.02
CA ARG A 8 -7.14 2.80 0.90
C ARG A 8 -6.71 2.67 -0.54
N VAL A 9 -6.21 3.74 -1.12
CA VAL A 9 -5.85 3.84 -2.53
C VAL A 9 -4.45 4.38 -2.72
N TYR A 10 -3.78 3.90 -3.76
CA TYR A 10 -2.40 4.23 -4.06
C TYR A 10 -2.32 5.22 -5.21
N LEU A 11 -1.59 6.30 -5.01
CA LEU A 11 -1.13 7.15 -6.10
C LEU A 11 0.18 6.57 -6.68
N HIS A 12 0.61 7.12 -7.80
CA HIS A 12 1.89 6.76 -8.38
C HIS A 12 2.63 8.04 -8.82
N ASP A 13 3.87 8.18 -8.38
CA ASP A 13 4.69 9.38 -8.62
C ASP A 13 4.85 9.74 -10.10
N LEU A 14 4.93 8.74 -10.99
CA LEU A 14 5.03 8.97 -12.44
C LEU A 14 3.80 9.67 -13.04
N LEU A 15 2.62 9.55 -12.42
CA LEU A 15 1.42 10.25 -12.89
C LEU A 15 1.55 11.78 -12.74
N TRP A 16 2.47 12.23 -11.90
CA TRP A 16 2.76 13.66 -11.75
C TRP A 16 3.40 14.30 -13.00
N GLU A 17 3.97 13.49 -13.89
CA GLU A 17 4.44 13.96 -15.21
C GLU A 17 3.28 14.33 -16.15
N MET A 18 2.07 13.81 -15.86
CA MET A 18 0.81 14.16 -16.54
C MET A 18 -0.13 14.87 -15.55
N LYS A 19 0.42 15.84 -14.80
CA LYS A 19 -0.18 16.44 -13.61
C LYS A 19 -1.63 16.90 -13.83
N ASP A 20 -1.92 17.60 -14.91
CA ASP A 20 -3.25 18.17 -15.13
C ASP A 20 -4.30 17.06 -15.30
N GLU A 21 -4.01 16.06 -16.11
CA GLU A 21 -4.90 14.90 -16.31
C GLU A 21 -5.03 14.09 -15.00
N PHE A 22 -3.93 13.88 -14.29
CA PHE A 22 -3.93 13.21 -13.01
C PHE A 22 -4.82 13.93 -12.00
N LEU A 23 -4.72 15.25 -11.86
CA LEU A 23 -5.52 16.03 -10.92
C LEU A 23 -7.02 16.01 -11.28
N ILE A 24 -7.37 16.09 -12.58
CA ILE A 24 -8.76 15.94 -13.02
C ILE A 24 -9.32 14.59 -12.59
N ASN A 25 -8.57 13.51 -12.79
CA ASN A 25 -9.01 12.17 -12.41
C ASN A 25 -9.08 11.99 -10.89
N PHE A 26 -8.12 12.55 -10.16
CA PHE A 26 -8.10 12.48 -8.69
C PHE A 26 -9.26 13.27 -8.07
N GLU A 27 -9.56 14.46 -8.59
CA GLU A 27 -10.71 15.26 -8.16
C GLU A 27 -12.03 14.53 -8.42
N LYS A 28 -12.17 13.91 -9.59
CA LYS A 28 -13.34 13.06 -9.89
C LYS A 28 -13.47 11.88 -8.92
N PHE A 29 -12.36 11.23 -8.59
CA PHE A 29 -12.32 10.14 -7.62
C PHE A 29 -12.79 10.62 -6.24
N LEU A 30 -12.27 11.75 -5.74
CA LEU A 30 -12.67 12.31 -4.44
C LEU A 30 -14.16 12.70 -4.42
N SER A 31 -14.68 13.27 -5.51
CA SER A 31 -16.11 13.60 -5.63
C SER A 31 -16.99 12.35 -5.57
N ILE A 32 -16.61 11.28 -6.27
CA ILE A 32 -17.35 9.99 -6.19
C ILE A 32 -17.28 9.40 -4.77
N CYS A 33 -16.14 9.52 -4.10
CA CYS A 33 -16.02 9.08 -2.72
C CYS A 33 -16.97 9.86 -1.79
N GLU A 34 -17.01 11.18 -1.93
CA GLU A 34 -17.90 12.06 -1.15
C GLU A 34 -19.37 11.74 -1.37
N GLU A 35 -19.80 11.59 -2.63
CA GLU A 35 -21.17 11.20 -3.01
C GLU A 35 -21.60 9.85 -2.39
N ASN A 36 -20.65 8.97 -2.09
CA ASN A 36 -20.89 7.67 -1.49
C ASN A 36 -20.53 7.59 0.00
N GLU A 37 -20.29 8.72 0.66
CA GLU A 37 -19.91 8.81 2.07
C GLU A 37 -18.62 8.00 2.41
N ILE A 38 -17.68 7.90 1.46
CA ILE A 38 -16.41 7.21 1.61
C ILE A 38 -15.30 8.24 1.81
N LYS A 39 -14.51 8.10 2.88
CA LYS A 39 -13.31 8.90 3.12
C LYS A 39 -12.06 8.06 2.84
N PRO A 40 -11.33 8.30 1.74
CA PRO A 40 -10.16 7.50 1.40
C PRO A 40 -8.93 7.81 2.27
N ILE A 41 -8.11 6.78 2.49
CA ILE A 41 -6.69 6.89 2.84
C ILE A 41 -5.91 6.93 1.53
N ILE A 42 -5.02 7.91 1.41
CA ILE A 42 -4.21 8.08 0.19
C ILE A 42 -2.77 7.68 0.45
N VAL A 43 -2.27 6.70 -0.29
CA VAL A 43 -0.89 6.20 -0.21
C VAL A 43 -0.04 6.87 -1.29
N LEU A 44 1.15 7.38 -0.93
CA LEU A 44 2.01 8.10 -1.86
C LEU A 44 3.08 7.21 -2.50
N PHE A 45 3.78 6.40 -1.70
CA PHE A 45 4.88 5.55 -2.15
C PHE A 45 4.69 4.08 -1.73
N ASP A 46 5.38 3.16 -2.40
CA ASP A 46 5.20 1.72 -2.20
C ASP A 46 6.44 0.93 -2.64
N ASP A 47 6.97 0.08 -1.77
CA ASP A 47 8.09 -0.81 -2.09
C ASP A 47 7.67 -2.20 -2.59
N CYS A 48 6.35 -2.45 -2.76
CA CYS A 48 5.86 -3.78 -3.04
C CYS A 48 5.84 -4.14 -4.53
N HIS A 49 6.16 -5.40 -4.82
CA HIS A 49 6.09 -6.06 -6.13
C HIS A 49 7.11 -5.57 -7.17
N ARG A 50 6.70 -5.07 -8.34
CA ARG A 50 7.58 -4.80 -9.48
C ARG A 50 8.43 -3.56 -9.28
N ALA A 51 9.76 -3.76 -9.36
CA ALA A 51 10.76 -2.74 -9.05
C ALA A 51 10.97 -1.67 -10.13
N ASN A 52 10.50 -1.87 -11.34
CA ASN A 52 10.74 -1.00 -12.49
C ASN A 52 9.42 -0.42 -13.03
N PRO A 53 8.81 0.56 -12.35
CA PRO A 53 7.61 1.21 -12.83
C PRO A 53 7.89 2.01 -14.12
N LYS A 54 6.87 2.19 -14.95
CA LYS A 54 6.95 2.99 -16.18
C LYS A 54 5.65 3.75 -16.40
N LEU A 55 5.75 4.91 -17.02
CA LEU A 55 4.60 5.65 -17.49
C LEU A 55 3.99 4.98 -18.74
N GLY A 56 2.68 5.13 -18.96
CA GLY A 56 1.96 4.61 -20.11
C GLY A 56 1.39 3.22 -19.87
N THR A 57 1.39 2.38 -20.91
CA THR A 57 0.78 1.04 -20.84
C THR A 57 1.44 0.19 -19.75
N GLN A 58 0.62 -0.22 -18.80
CA GLN A 58 1.06 -1.02 -17.66
C GLN A 58 1.24 -2.49 -18.05
N TYR A 59 2.06 -3.19 -17.26
CA TYR A 59 2.23 -4.63 -17.39
C TYR A 59 0.89 -5.35 -17.18
N LEU A 60 0.61 -6.31 -18.07
CA LEU A 60 -0.48 -7.24 -17.81
C LEU A 60 -0.10 -8.17 -16.65
N PRO A 61 -1.04 -8.50 -15.78
CA PRO A 61 -0.79 -9.48 -14.74
C PRO A 61 -0.55 -10.87 -15.38
N VAL A 62 0.33 -11.64 -14.77
CA VAL A 62 0.54 -13.05 -15.12
C VAL A 62 -0.63 -13.83 -14.53
N LYS A 63 -1.38 -14.57 -15.36
CA LYS A 63 -2.58 -15.30 -14.93
C LYS A 63 -2.26 -16.28 -13.79
N GLY A 64 -3.02 -16.22 -12.73
CA GLY A 64 -2.86 -17.08 -11.55
C GLY A 64 -1.74 -16.64 -10.58
N ILE A 65 -1.05 -15.54 -10.83
CA ILE A 65 0.00 -15.03 -9.96
C ILE A 65 -0.50 -13.81 -9.20
N HIS A 66 -0.50 -13.92 -7.87
CA HIS A 66 -0.91 -12.87 -6.95
C HIS A 66 -0.23 -11.53 -7.26
N ASN A 67 -1.02 -10.50 -7.45
CA ASN A 67 -0.63 -9.09 -7.60
C ASN A 67 0.54 -8.83 -8.58
N SER A 68 0.70 -9.70 -9.57
CA SER A 68 1.85 -9.70 -10.48
C SER A 68 1.91 -8.50 -11.43
N GLY A 69 0.83 -7.75 -11.59
CA GLY A 69 0.78 -6.51 -12.36
C GLY A 69 1.11 -5.25 -11.56
N TRP A 70 1.19 -5.34 -10.23
CA TRP A 70 1.43 -4.20 -9.35
C TRP A 70 2.84 -3.66 -9.47
N SER A 71 3.01 -2.34 -9.45
CA SER A 71 4.31 -1.68 -9.60
C SER A 71 4.60 -0.78 -8.42
N GLN A 72 5.85 -0.78 -7.98
CA GLN A 72 6.37 0.09 -6.93
C GLN A 72 6.29 1.57 -7.31
N SER A 73 6.26 2.46 -6.34
CA SER A 73 6.38 3.90 -6.46
C SER A 73 7.35 4.43 -5.39
N PRO A 74 8.50 5.03 -5.72
CA PRO A 74 9.01 5.29 -7.08
C PRO A 74 9.73 4.08 -7.71
N GLY A 75 9.96 3.01 -6.98
CA GLY A 75 10.69 1.82 -7.38
C GLY A 75 12.12 1.76 -6.84
N HIS A 76 12.57 0.54 -6.49
CA HIS A 76 13.85 0.29 -5.81
C HIS A 76 15.08 0.87 -6.51
N LYS A 77 15.08 0.91 -7.87
CA LYS A 77 16.19 1.52 -8.60
C LYS A 77 16.31 3.00 -8.26
N ILE A 78 15.19 3.73 -8.27
CA ILE A 78 15.16 5.16 -7.99
C ILE A 78 15.55 5.44 -6.55
N VAL A 79 15.05 4.68 -5.58
CA VAL A 79 15.47 4.78 -4.17
C VAL A 79 16.98 4.62 -4.03
N LYS A 80 17.57 3.60 -4.66
CA LYS A 80 19.03 3.37 -4.65
C LYS A 80 19.81 4.47 -5.36
N ASP A 81 19.28 5.04 -6.43
CA ASP A 81 19.91 6.14 -7.14
C ASP A 81 19.89 7.44 -6.31
N ILE A 82 18.81 7.70 -5.55
CA ILE A 82 18.73 8.80 -4.57
C ILE A 82 19.80 8.63 -3.50
N ASN A 83 19.95 7.45 -2.91
CA ASN A 83 20.98 7.14 -1.91
C ASN A 83 22.41 7.34 -2.44
N ARG A 84 22.60 7.29 -3.78
CA ARG A 84 23.86 7.60 -4.46
C ARG A 84 24.00 9.07 -4.87
N GLY A 85 23.03 9.93 -4.51
CA GLY A 85 23.06 11.36 -4.79
C GLY A 85 22.47 11.77 -6.15
N CYS A 86 21.55 11.00 -6.73
CA CYS A 86 20.87 11.36 -7.97
C CYS A 86 19.86 12.52 -7.74
N LEU A 87 20.30 13.76 -8.02
CA LEU A 87 19.53 14.96 -7.76
C LEU A 87 18.30 15.13 -8.65
N SER A 88 18.29 14.57 -9.88
CA SER A 88 17.16 14.69 -10.80
C SER A 88 15.93 13.95 -10.27
N GLU A 89 16.10 12.70 -9.82
CA GLU A 89 15.02 11.91 -9.23
C GLU A 89 14.54 12.53 -7.92
N LEU A 90 15.47 12.96 -7.08
CA LEU A 90 15.13 13.64 -5.84
C LEU A 90 14.26 14.89 -6.09
N LYS A 91 14.62 15.72 -7.07
CA LYS A 91 13.84 16.91 -7.44
C LYS A 91 12.45 16.54 -7.95
N ARG A 92 12.33 15.51 -8.78
CA ARG A 92 11.05 15.02 -9.31
C ARG A 92 10.11 14.58 -8.19
N LEU A 93 10.62 13.77 -7.26
CA LEU A 93 9.83 13.26 -6.14
C LEU A 93 9.50 14.35 -5.10
N LYS A 94 10.42 15.30 -4.88
CA LYS A 94 10.14 16.50 -4.07
C LYS A 94 9.07 17.41 -4.71
N ASN A 95 8.89 17.38 -6.01
CA ASN A 95 7.79 18.10 -6.67
C ASN A 95 6.45 17.35 -6.50
N PHE A 96 6.47 16.01 -6.51
CA PHE A 96 5.25 15.19 -6.38
C PHE A 96 4.71 15.20 -4.95
N SER A 97 5.48 14.68 -3.98
CA SER A 97 4.97 14.42 -2.63
C SER A 97 4.50 15.69 -1.92
N PRO A 98 5.32 16.75 -1.72
CA PRO A 98 4.82 18.00 -1.16
C PRO A 98 3.75 18.66 -2.04
N GLY A 99 3.87 18.55 -3.37
CA GLY A 99 2.93 19.17 -4.29
C GLY A 99 1.51 18.66 -4.15
N ILE A 100 1.31 17.33 -4.03
CA ILE A 100 -0.02 16.75 -3.82
C ILE A 100 -0.53 17.02 -2.39
N LEU A 101 0.34 16.92 -1.39
CA LEU A 101 -0.01 17.24 0.00
C LEU A 101 -0.49 18.68 0.14
N ASP A 102 0.19 19.65 -0.46
CA ASP A 102 -0.16 21.08 -0.36
C ASP A 102 -1.47 21.39 -1.10
N LEU A 103 -1.69 20.82 -2.30
CA LEU A 103 -2.92 21.03 -3.06
C LEU A 103 -4.17 20.57 -2.30
N TYR A 104 -4.07 19.50 -1.53
CA TYR A 104 -5.19 18.90 -0.79
C TYR A 104 -5.06 19.02 0.73
N ARG A 105 -4.21 19.90 1.22
CA ARG A 105 -3.87 20.02 2.65
C ARG A 105 -5.06 20.26 3.59
N ASN A 106 -6.13 20.88 3.08
CA ASN A 106 -7.33 21.19 3.84
C ASN A 106 -8.57 20.46 3.33
N ASP A 107 -8.40 19.43 2.46
CA ASP A 107 -9.51 18.71 1.85
C ASP A 107 -10.08 17.67 2.82
N LEU A 108 -11.27 17.93 3.34
CA LEU A 108 -11.95 17.08 4.33
C LEU A 108 -12.48 15.76 3.77
N ARG A 109 -12.43 15.56 2.44
CA ARG A 109 -12.78 14.30 1.80
C ARG A 109 -11.73 13.22 2.06
N ILE A 110 -10.46 13.61 2.29
CA ILE A 110 -9.35 12.70 2.57
C ILE A 110 -9.28 12.42 4.07
N LEU A 111 -9.26 11.13 4.46
CA LEU A 111 -9.20 10.72 5.85
C LEU A 111 -7.80 10.94 6.45
N LEU A 112 -6.77 10.44 5.78
CA LEU A 112 -5.36 10.60 6.16
C LEU A 112 -4.44 10.31 4.96
N TRP A 113 -3.18 10.71 5.09
CA TRP A 113 -2.11 10.41 4.14
C TRP A 113 -1.22 9.31 4.69
N ASP A 114 -1.07 8.23 3.91
CA ASP A 114 -0.12 7.16 4.15
C ASP A 114 1.11 7.40 3.26
N LEU A 115 2.19 7.83 3.87
CA LEU A 115 3.32 8.37 3.14
C LEU A 115 4.10 7.29 2.37
N TYR A 116 4.19 6.06 2.93
CA TYR A 116 4.94 5.00 2.30
C TYR A 116 4.40 3.62 2.74
N ASN A 117 3.91 2.86 1.77
CA ASN A 117 3.48 1.48 1.99
C ASN A 117 4.69 0.56 2.11
N GLU A 118 4.75 -0.18 3.22
CA GLU A 118 5.70 -1.26 3.45
C GLU A 118 7.16 -0.93 3.06
N PRO A 119 7.74 0.21 3.49
CA PRO A 119 9.12 0.53 3.16
C PRO A 119 10.05 -0.59 3.62
N GLY A 120 11.00 -0.95 2.75
CA GLY A 120 11.94 -2.03 2.98
C GLY A 120 11.54 -3.39 2.42
N GLN A 121 10.31 -3.58 1.98
CA GLN A 121 9.83 -4.85 1.42
C GLN A 121 10.50 -5.22 0.08
N PHE A 122 10.25 -6.44 -0.39
CA PHE A 122 10.78 -6.99 -1.65
C PHE A 122 12.31 -6.91 -1.80
N GLY A 123 13.01 -7.00 -0.67
CA GLY A 123 14.46 -7.18 -0.62
C GLY A 123 15.29 -5.89 -0.69
N ILE A 124 14.67 -4.71 -0.60
CA ILE A 124 15.42 -3.45 -0.48
C ILE A 124 15.90 -3.20 0.95
N GLY A 125 15.15 -3.65 1.97
CA GLY A 125 15.51 -3.51 3.38
C GLY A 125 15.70 -2.07 3.81
N GLU A 126 16.64 -1.84 4.73
CA GLU A 126 16.93 -0.50 5.25
C GLU A 126 17.47 0.51 4.22
N GLN A 127 17.67 0.12 2.95
CA GLN A 127 18.03 1.07 1.90
C GLN A 127 16.89 2.05 1.59
N SER A 128 15.64 1.75 1.99
CA SER A 128 14.52 2.70 1.88
C SER A 128 14.53 3.78 2.97
N LEU A 129 15.37 3.68 4.00
CA LEU A 129 15.36 4.59 5.15
C LEU A 129 15.61 6.04 4.74
N ASP A 130 16.71 6.30 4.02
CA ASP A 130 17.08 7.68 3.65
C ASP A 130 15.98 8.37 2.83
N PHE A 131 15.36 7.62 1.92
CA PHE A 131 14.24 8.16 1.14
C PHE A 131 12.98 8.37 2.01
N LEU A 132 12.69 7.45 2.92
CA LEU A 132 11.57 7.58 3.86
C LEU A 132 11.76 8.80 4.78
N GLU A 133 12.98 9.07 5.27
CA GLU A 133 13.29 10.26 6.06
C GLU A 133 12.97 11.54 5.26
N LEU A 134 13.40 11.62 4.00
CA LEU A 134 13.08 12.73 3.12
C LEU A 134 11.56 12.90 2.91
N VAL A 135 10.83 11.81 2.72
CA VAL A 135 9.37 11.86 2.55
C VAL A 135 8.68 12.40 3.80
N TRP A 136 9.11 11.97 4.98
CA TRP A 136 8.62 12.51 6.25
C TRP A 136 8.92 14.00 6.39
N ASP A 137 10.15 14.42 6.09
CA ASP A 137 10.55 15.83 6.20
C ASP A 137 9.73 16.72 5.25
N TRP A 138 9.52 16.28 4.00
CA TRP A 138 8.67 16.99 3.05
C TRP A 138 7.21 17.05 3.51
N ALA A 139 6.70 15.98 4.10
CA ALA A 139 5.33 15.98 4.63
C ALA A 139 5.17 16.92 5.83
N PHE A 140 6.18 17.02 6.69
CA PHE A 140 6.20 17.99 7.79
C PHE A 140 6.44 19.43 7.33
N GLU A 141 7.16 19.68 6.23
CA GLU A 141 7.26 21.00 5.62
C GLU A 141 5.88 21.55 5.21
N VAL A 142 5.04 20.70 4.65
CA VAL A 142 3.65 21.04 4.25
C VAL A 142 2.69 21.00 5.43
N ARG A 143 2.77 19.97 6.23
CA ARG A 143 1.91 19.65 7.38
C ARG A 143 0.41 19.85 7.08
N PRO A 144 -0.21 18.96 6.29
CA PRO A 144 -1.63 19.03 6.01
C PRO A 144 -2.48 18.87 7.27
N ASP A 145 -3.75 19.27 7.21
CA ASP A 145 -4.70 19.11 8.32
C ASP A 145 -5.04 17.63 8.58
N GLN A 146 -4.96 16.81 7.54
CA GLN A 146 -5.17 15.37 7.67
C GLN A 146 -3.99 14.72 8.40
N PRO A 147 -4.24 13.68 9.22
CA PRO A 147 -3.18 12.92 9.87
C PRO A 147 -2.22 12.28 8.85
N LEU A 148 -0.95 12.18 9.26
CA LEU A 148 0.12 11.52 8.51
C LEU A 148 0.45 10.16 9.15
N THR A 149 0.73 9.17 8.32
CA THR A 149 1.20 7.85 8.75
C THR A 149 2.14 7.21 7.75
N SER A 150 2.87 6.20 8.18
CA SER A 150 3.49 5.17 7.35
C SER A 150 3.50 3.88 8.16
N CYS A 151 3.22 2.73 7.54
CA CYS A 151 2.96 1.52 8.29
C CYS A 151 4.18 1.06 9.11
N MET A 152 3.91 0.55 10.32
CA MET A 152 4.95 0.04 11.22
C MET A 152 5.17 -1.45 11.01
N ASP A 153 4.15 -2.26 11.27
CA ASP A 153 4.21 -3.70 11.05
C ASP A 153 3.78 -3.99 9.60
N GLY A 154 4.64 -4.65 8.84
CA GLY A 154 4.60 -4.70 7.37
C GLY A 154 5.87 -4.09 6.76
N SER A 155 6.46 -3.07 7.39
CA SER A 155 7.77 -2.50 7.02
C SER A 155 8.93 -3.41 7.43
N ILE A 156 10.06 -3.28 6.73
CA ILE A 156 11.29 -4.07 6.98
C ILE A 156 12.43 -3.16 7.42
N GLY A 157 12.97 -3.42 8.61
CA GLY A 157 14.09 -2.69 9.19
C GLY A 157 13.71 -1.99 10.50
N GLU A 158 14.52 -2.21 11.53
CA GLU A 158 14.26 -1.65 12.87
C GLU A 158 14.24 -0.12 12.87
N LYS A 159 15.14 0.51 12.09
CA LYS A 159 15.19 1.97 11.96
C LYS A 159 13.98 2.55 11.23
N ILE A 160 13.50 1.88 10.20
CA ILE A 160 12.28 2.25 9.47
C ILE A 160 11.08 2.21 10.41
N ILE A 161 10.92 1.11 11.15
CA ILE A 161 9.82 0.95 12.13
C ILE A 161 9.91 2.01 13.23
N ALA A 162 11.12 2.27 13.75
CA ALA A 162 11.33 3.30 14.77
C ALA A 162 10.95 4.70 14.25
N LEU A 163 11.39 5.07 13.05
CA LEU A 163 11.05 6.34 12.40
C LEU A 163 9.54 6.50 12.22
N ASN A 164 8.87 5.48 11.66
CA ASN A 164 7.42 5.51 11.47
C ASN A 164 6.68 5.59 12.80
N SER A 165 7.15 4.88 13.84
CA SER A 165 6.55 4.94 15.17
C SER A 165 6.69 6.32 15.84
N GLU A 166 7.78 7.02 15.58
CA GLU A 166 8.03 8.36 16.12
C GLU A 166 7.16 9.40 15.42
N LYS A 167 7.13 9.38 14.07
CA LYS A 167 6.59 10.47 13.26
C LYS A 167 5.09 10.35 12.94
N SER A 168 4.48 9.16 12.99
CA SER A 168 3.07 8.96 12.61
C SER A 168 2.10 9.59 13.60
N ASP A 169 1.08 10.30 13.11
CA ASP A 169 -0.04 10.77 13.94
C ASP A 169 -1.00 9.62 14.30
N VAL A 170 -1.15 8.66 13.40
CA VAL A 170 -1.95 7.45 13.55
C VAL A 170 -1.05 6.24 13.36
N ILE A 171 -1.12 5.28 14.25
CA ILE A 171 -0.34 4.04 14.12
C ILE A 171 -1.03 3.12 13.11
N THR A 172 -0.37 2.88 11.98
CA THR A 172 -0.85 1.93 10.99
C THR A 172 0.02 0.68 10.95
N PHE A 173 -0.60 -0.47 10.67
CA PHE A 173 0.07 -1.77 10.64
C PHE A 173 -0.65 -2.74 9.72
N HIS A 174 0.07 -3.77 9.28
CA HIS A 174 -0.46 -4.89 8.52
C HIS A 174 -0.38 -6.16 9.33
N THR A 175 -1.39 -7.01 9.27
CA THR A 175 -1.34 -8.31 9.93
C THR A 175 -2.25 -9.31 9.24
N TYR A 176 -1.65 -10.37 8.73
CA TYR A 176 -2.33 -11.38 7.94
C TYR A 176 -2.46 -12.73 8.67
N GLU A 177 -1.77 -12.91 9.78
CA GLU A 177 -1.81 -14.15 10.57
C GLU A 177 -2.71 -14.00 11.80
N ALA A 178 -3.69 -14.88 11.94
CA ALA A 178 -4.67 -14.84 13.03
C ALA A 178 -4.04 -14.82 14.43
N ASN A 179 -2.98 -15.60 14.62
CA ASN A 179 -2.26 -15.68 15.90
C ASN A 179 -1.44 -14.42 16.24
N LYS A 180 -1.17 -13.55 15.26
CA LYS A 180 -0.43 -12.29 15.44
C LYS A 180 -1.35 -11.09 15.66
N LEU A 181 -2.62 -11.13 15.26
CA LEU A 181 -3.50 -9.98 15.25
C LEU A 181 -3.62 -9.30 16.62
N GLU A 182 -4.11 -10.00 17.63
CA GLU A 182 -4.29 -9.39 18.94
C GLU A 182 -2.97 -9.09 19.68
N PRO A 183 -1.90 -9.91 19.57
CA PRO A 183 -0.57 -9.54 20.07
C PRO A 183 -0.01 -8.25 19.44
N THR A 184 -0.14 -8.07 18.14
CA THR A 184 0.29 -6.84 17.44
C THR A 184 -0.47 -5.62 17.96
N ILE A 185 -1.80 -5.68 18.05
CA ILE A 185 -2.61 -4.60 18.60
C ILE A 185 -2.14 -4.24 20.02
N LYS A 186 -1.96 -5.22 20.90
CA LYS A 186 -1.48 -5.00 22.29
C LYS A 186 -0.09 -4.35 22.34
N LYS A 187 0.82 -4.77 21.46
CA LYS A 187 2.16 -4.17 21.34
C LYS A 187 2.07 -2.71 20.91
N LEU A 188 1.27 -2.42 19.89
CA LEU A 188 1.16 -1.10 19.31
C LEU A 188 0.33 -0.12 20.16
N SER A 189 -0.56 -0.60 21.04
CA SER A 189 -1.31 0.24 21.96
C SER A 189 -0.42 1.03 22.95
N ASN A 190 0.84 0.62 23.15
CA ASN A 190 1.80 1.34 23.98
C ASN A 190 2.19 2.72 23.41
N PHE A 191 1.91 3.01 22.15
CA PHE A 191 2.18 4.31 21.54
C PHE A 191 1.13 5.39 21.91
N ASP A 192 0.02 4.99 22.53
CA ASP A 192 -1.07 5.89 22.97
C ASP A 192 -1.57 6.84 21.86
N ARG A 193 -1.73 6.29 20.66
CA ARG A 193 -2.24 6.96 19.45
C ARG A 193 -3.36 6.14 18.83
N PRO A 194 -4.27 6.75 18.02
CA PRO A 194 -5.25 6.00 17.24
C PRO A 194 -4.57 4.95 16.38
N MET A 195 -5.20 3.78 16.22
CA MET A 195 -4.66 2.66 15.45
C MET A 195 -5.56 2.26 14.30
N ILE A 196 -4.94 1.95 13.17
CA ILE A 196 -5.62 1.40 11.99
C ILE A 196 -4.80 0.22 11.46
N CYS A 197 -5.43 -0.94 11.35
CA CYS A 197 -4.90 -2.04 10.56
C CYS A 197 -5.19 -1.77 9.08
N THR A 198 -4.20 -1.29 8.34
CA THR A 198 -4.37 -0.86 6.95
C THR A 198 -4.36 -2.01 5.96
N GLU A 199 -3.96 -3.21 6.40
CA GLU A 199 -4.10 -4.44 5.62
C GLU A 199 -4.28 -5.67 6.53
N TYR A 200 -5.34 -6.41 6.28
CA TYR A 200 -5.58 -7.75 6.82
C TYR A 200 -6.37 -8.57 5.79
N MET A 201 -6.83 -9.72 6.13
CA MET A 201 -7.58 -10.66 5.32
C MET A 201 -6.66 -11.56 4.49
N ALA A 202 -6.24 -12.65 5.10
CA ALA A 202 -5.61 -13.77 4.43
C ALA A 202 -6.26 -15.05 4.96
N ARG A 203 -7.26 -15.55 4.24
CA ARG A 203 -8.11 -16.64 4.74
C ARG A 203 -7.34 -17.90 5.06
N GLU A 204 -6.28 -18.20 4.31
CA GLU A 204 -5.41 -19.34 4.57
C GLU A 204 -4.63 -19.21 5.89
N PHE A 205 -4.40 -17.96 6.36
CA PHE A 205 -3.72 -17.68 7.64
C PHE A 205 -4.71 -17.37 8.76
N GLY A 206 -5.99 -17.56 8.51
CA GLY A 206 -7.05 -17.47 9.49
C GLY A 206 -7.60 -16.07 9.76
N THR A 207 -7.06 -15.02 9.13
CA THR A 207 -7.65 -13.69 9.21
C THR A 207 -8.83 -13.57 8.25
N THR A 208 -10.02 -13.78 8.78
CA THR A 208 -11.31 -13.65 8.09
C THR A 208 -12.12 -12.51 8.71
N PHE A 209 -13.24 -12.15 8.11
CA PHE A 209 -14.15 -11.17 8.71
C PHE A 209 -14.67 -11.63 10.06
N GLU A 210 -15.09 -12.90 10.16
CA GLU A 210 -15.66 -13.48 11.38
C GLU A 210 -14.65 -13.52 12.53
N PHE A 211 -13.38 -13.77 12.23
CA PHE A 211 -12.32 -13.81 13.22
C PHE A 211 -11.84 -12.39 13.59
N SER A 212 -11.58 -11.56 12.59
CA SER A 212 -10.80 -10.32 12.78
C SER A 212 -11.67 -9.15 13.25
N LEU A 213 -12.89 -8.97 12.71
CA LEU A 213 -13.73 -7.82 13.03
C LEU A 213 -14.11 -7.71 14.51
N PRO A 214 -14.45 -8.80 15.23
CA PRO A 214 -14.70 -8.72 16.68
C PRO A 214 -13.47 -8.24 17.47
N ILE A 215 -12.26 -8.65 17.07
CA ILE A 215 -11.01 -8.24 17.72
C ILE A 215 -10.74 -6.76 17.46
N PHE A 216 -10.84 -6.28 16.21
CA PHE A 216 -10.70 -4.87 15.88
C PHE A 216 -11.70 -4.01 16.64
N LYS A 217 -12.97 -4.42 16.69
CA LYS A 217 -14.01 -3.71 17.44
C LYS A 217 -13.71 -3.66 18.94
N LYS A 218 -13.29 -4.78 19.53
CA LYS A 218 -12.91 -4.87 20.96
C LYS A 218 -11.83 -3.88 21.35
N HIS A 219 -10.86 -3.67 20.46
CA HIS A 219 -9.70 -2.79 20.68
C HIS A 219 -9.86 -1.39 20.08
N ASN A 220 -11.02 -1.05 19.52
CA ASN A 220 -11.30 0.22 18.85
C ASN A 220 -10.26 0.56 17.74
N VAL A 221 -9.94 -0.42 16.92
CA VAL A 221 -9.01 -0.32 15.79
C VAL A 221 -9.78 -0.25 14.48
N GLY A 222 -9.49 0.77 13.67
CA GLY A 222 -9.95 0.83 12.28
C GLY A 222 -9.30 -0.30 11.45
N CYS A 223 -9.98 -0.82 10.42
CA CYS A 223 -9.42 -1.92 9.65
C CYS A 223 -9.80 -1.89 8.18
N TYR A 224 -8.84 -2.26 7.33
CA TYR A 224 -8.96 -2.35 5.87
C TYR A 224 -8.53 -3.74 5.42
N ASN A 225 -9.44 -4.46 4.80
CA ASN A 225 -9.05 -5.72 4.17
C ASN A 225 -8.26 -5.45 2.89
N TRP A 226 -7.18 -6.19 2.67
CA TRP A 226 -6.51 -6.24 1.39
C TRP A 226 -7.34 -7.09 0.41
N GLY A 227 -7.41 -6.64 -0.87
CA GLY A 227 -8.25 -7.27 -1.87
C GLY A 227 -9.74 -6.90 -1.74
N PHE A 228 -10.37 -6.63 -2.89
CA PHE A 228 -11.78 -6.27 -2.93
C PHE A 228 -12.50 -6.97 -4.06
N VAL A 229 -12.05 -6.80 -5.31
CA VAL A 229 -12.62 -7.41 -6.50
C VAL A 229 -11.58 -8.27 -7.19
N ALA A 230 -11.86 -9.55 -7.38
CA ALA A 230 -11.02 -10.47 -8.14
C ALA A 230 -10.91 -9.99 -9.60
N GLY A 231 -9.76 -9.41 -9.94
CA GLY A 231 -9.53 -8.77 -11.23
C GLY A 231 -8.04 -8.76 -11.59
N LYS A 232 -7.55 -7.63 -12.07
CA LYS A 232 -6.13 -7.48 -12.49
C LYS A 232 -5.14 -7.69 -11.35
N SER A 233 -5.51 -7.39 -10.10
CA SER A 233 -4.67 -7.66 -8.92
C SER A 233 -4.47 -9.15 -8.67
N GLN A 234 -5.46 -9.98 -9.01
CA GLN A 234 -5.44 -11.44 -8.77
C GLN A 234 -5.15 -11.80 -7.31
N THR A 235 -5.57 -10.96 -6.38
CA THR A 235 -5.35 -11.13 -4.94
C THR A 235 -6.24 -12.21 -4.31
N HIS A 236 -7.07 -12.88 -5.12
CA HIS A 236 -7.74 -14.12 -4.75
C HIS A 236 -6.82 -15.36 -4.78
N PHE A 237 -5.67 -15.30 -5.48
CA PHE A 237 -4.59 -16.29 -5.37
C PHE A 237 -3.71 -16.01 -4.16
N GLY A 238 -3.09 -17.06 -3.59
CA GLY A 238 -2.19 -16.92 -2.44
C GLY A 238 -0.77 -16.47 -2.82
N TRP A 239 -0.01 -16.06 -1.82
CA TRP A 239 1.37 -15.56 -2.00
C TRP A 239 2.34 -16.61 -2.51
N GLU A 240 2.09 -17.89 -2.30
CA GLU A 240 2.92 -18.99 -2.83
C GLU A 240 3.03 -18.95 -4.36
N THR A 241 2.04 -18.33 -5.04
CA THR A 241 2.09 -18.17 -6.50
C THR A 241 3.19 -17.21 -6.95
N ILE A 242 3.61 -16.25 -6.11
CA ILE A 242 4.70 -15.31 -6.39
C ILE A 242 6.03 -16.06 -6.51
N LEU A 243 6.23 -17.11 -5.72
CA LEU A 243 7.44 -17.95 -5.78
C LEU A 243 7.56 -18.66 -7.12
N LYS A 244 6.44 -19.12 -7.68
CA LYS A 244 6.40 -19.75 -9.02
C LYS A 244 6.86 -18.79 -10.11
N LEU A 245 6.56 -17.50 -10.00
CA LEU A 245 7.06 -16.49 -10.93
C LEU A 245 8.58 -16.30 -10.80
N LYS A 246 9.12 -16.26 -9.57
CA LYS A 246 10.56 -16.16 -9.33
C LYS A 246 11.32 -17.36 -9.92
N GLU A 247 10.85 -18.57 -9.65
CA GLU A 247 11.44 -19.80 -10.19
C GLU A 247 11.46 -19.81 -11.72
N SER A 248 10.39 -19.36 -12.39
CA SER A 248 10.33 -19.30 -13.84
C SER A 248 11.30 -18.28 -14.45
N VAL A 249 11.52 -17.15 -13.78
CA VAL A 249 12.46 -16.10 -14.21
C VAL A 249 13.91 -16.54 -14.00
N GLU A 250 14.21 -17.18 -12.88
CA GLU A 250 15.56 -17.67 -12.55
C GLU A 250 15.99 -18.82 -13.49
N ASN A 251 15.07 -19.70 -13.87
CA ASN A 251 15.34 -20.82 -14.78
C ASN A 251 15.41 -20.42 -16.28
N LYS A 252 15.32 -19.12 -16.60
CA LYS A 252 15.35 -18.58 -17.98
C LYS A 252 14.26 -19.13 -18.92
N ASP A 253 13.30 -19.88 -18.41
CA ASP A 253 12.13 -20.27 -19.18
C ASP A 253 11.25 -19.05 -19.32
N PHE A 254 11.15 -18.54 -20.55
CA PHE A 254 10.20 -17.48 -20.85
C PHE A 254 8.83 -17.88 -20.32
N VAL A 255 8.15 -16.93 -19.68
CA VAL A 255 6.85 -17.03 -18.99
C VAL A 255 5.69 -17.61 -19.85
N THR A 256 5.97 -18.20 -20.98
CA THR A 256 5.01 -18.84 -21.88
C THR A 256 4.47 -20.19 -21.39
N ASP A 257 5.11 -20.81 -20.37
CA ASP A 257 4.77 -22.14 -19.88
C ASP A 257 4.47 -22.22 -18.36
N ILE A 258 4.04 -21.13 -17.73
CA ILE A 258 3.42 -21.29 -16.41
C ILE A 258 2.14 -22.10 -16.64
N LYS A 259 2.16 -23.38 -16.24
CA LYS A 259 0.95 -24.21 -16.20
C LYS A 259 -0.16 -23.41 -15.57
N GLU A 260 -1.31 -23.37 -16.20
CA GLU A 260 -2.47 -22.62 -15.70
C GLU A 260 -2.70 -22.98 -14.22
N ILE A 261 -2.57 -21.97 -13.35
CA ILE A 261 -2.83 -22.12 -11.92
C ILE A 261 -4.35 -22.08 -11.76
N PRO A 262 -4.98 -23.17 -11.27
CA PRO A 262 -6.42 -23.18 -11.10
C PRO A 262 -6.85 -22.15 -10.06
N GLU A 263 -8.03 -21.56 -10.27
CA GLU A 263 -8.62 -20.66 -9.27
C GLU A 263 -8.79 -21.40 -7.94
N PRO A 264 -8.33 -20.79 -6.79
CA PRO A 264 -8.44 -21.44 -5.50
C PRO A 264 -9.91 -21.56 -5.06
N LYS A 265 -10.27 -22.66 -4.39
CA LYS A 265 -11.62 -22.85 -3.84
C LYS A 265 -11.95 -21.83 -2.76
N ILE A 266 -10.96 -21.45 -1.97
CA ILE A 266 -11.05 -20.38 -0.96
C ILE A 266 -10.15 -19.26 -1.44
N TRP A 267 -10.73 -18.11 -1.70
CA TRP A 267 -9.98 -16.94 -2.13
C TRP A 267 -9.12 -16.39 -1.00
N PHE A 268 -7.93 -15.99 -1.35
CA PHE A 268 -6.96 -15.51 -0.36
C PHE A 268 -7.40 -14.18 0.26
N HIS A 269 -7.62 -13.15 -0.54
CA HIS A 269 -8.02 -11.82 -0.07
C HIS A 269 -9.39 -11.38 -0.62
N ASP A 270 -9.61 -11.45 -1.93
CA ASP A 270 -10.74 -10.80 -2.60
C ASP A 270 -12.11 -11.23 -2.07
N ILE A 271 -13.08 -10.33 -2.23
CA ILE A 271 -14.44 -10.47 -1.68
C ILE A 271 -15.46 -10.67 -2.80
N TYR A 272 -15.31 -9.94 -3.90
CA TYR A 272 -16.24 -9.94 -5.01
C TYR A 272 -15.63 -10.50 -6.29
N ARG A 273 -16.48 -11.08 -7.14
CA ARG A 273 -16.18 -11.31 -8.55
C ARG A 273 -16.34 -10.02 -9.34
N MET A 274 -15.77 -9.95 -10.55
CA MET A 274 -15.90 -8.78 -11.44
C MET A 274 -17.33 -8.54 -11.91
N ASP A 275 -18.16 -9.56 -11.88
CA ASP A 275 -19.59 -9.52 -12.24
C ASP A 275 -20.56 -9.30 -11.06
N GLY A 276 -20.01 -9.11 -9.85
CA GLY A 276 -20.76 -8.80 -8.61
C GLY A 276 -21.01 -9.98 -7.70
#